data_c6fdfe0c7114db11f0d19f990d544164
#
_entry.id   c6fdfe0c7114db11f0d19f990d544164
#
_cell.length_a   1.000
_cell.length_b   1.000
_cell.length_c   1.000
_cell.angle_alpha   90.00
_cell.angle_beta   90.00
_cell.angle_gamma   90.00
#
_symmetry.space_group_name_H-M   'P 1'
#
loop_
_entity.id
_entity.type
_entity.pdbx_description
1 polymer ?
#
loop_
_entity_poly.entity_id
_entity_poly.type
_entity_poly.pdbx_seq_one_letter_code
_entity_poly.pdbx_strand_id
1 'polypeptide(L)'
;MLRLLPLAALALLLTATASAQSLGETSFANSGADVAQEPFLRGLLLLHSFEYDDARDAFREAQAIDPGFAMAYWGEAMTHNHPVWMRQDRDAALDALARLEANVEAITPREREYIRALGFLFDDAETYDKETRDDRYALAMRNLAENHPDDLDARAFYALALLGTAHEGRDFATYMQAAAVAEEVFAENPRHPGAAHYLIHAYDDPVHAPLGLRPARVYDRIAPAASHALHMPSHIYLALGMWEDVRDMNRRSYDAARAASDRRGEALNGHGWHALWWWHYAATQTADRPLADSLVAVARSNAAHLPNATAAAHATRIVTQHAHAFGDWDGLETWPTAEEQSLSTHAIDAHARGVAALAQGDADEANRLLEALETRMDATPDPSDLPWAVRAAADLLAAEIHLNAGDWETARPLFERAAAMEAEAPLTFGPPSPVIPANESFGYALILRGLAGEAAPYFETALARAPNRRQSVNGLALARNATGG
;
A
#
# COMPACT_ATOMS: atom_id res chain seq x y z
N MET A 1 9.32 66.69 44.35
CA MET A 1 8.45 65.54 44.65
C MET A 1 8.06 64.89 43.37
N LEU A 2 8.84 63.92 42.92
CA LEU A 2 8.55 63.09 41.68
C LEU A 2 7.89 61.82 42.16
N ARG A 3 6.67 61.57 41.70
CA ARG A 3 5.94 60.32 41.94
C ARG A 3 6.34 59.31 40.86
N LEU A 4 6.97 58.22 41.26
CA LEU A 4 7.21 56.99 40.43
C LEU A 4 5.95 56.17 40.40
N LEU A 5 5.42 55.99 39.20
CA LEU A 5 4.39 54.97 38.91
C LEU A 5 5.07 53.62 38.64
N PRO A 6 4.56 52.51 39.19
CA PRO A 6 5.09 51.20 38.83
C PRO A 6 4.54 50.74 37.49
N LEU A 7 5.43 50.38 36.54
CA LEU A 7 5.10 49.62 35.34
C LEU A 7 4.70 48.21 35.78
N ALA A 8 3.42 47.90 35.64
CA ALA A 8 2.94 46.53 35.68
C ALA A 8 3.30 45.84 34.35
N ALA A 9 4.30 44.99 34.39
CA ALA A 9 4.63 44.10 33.26
C ALA A 9 3.52 43.08 33.13
N LEU A 10 2.66 43.26 32.11
CA LEU A 10 1.67 42.26 31.66
C LEU A 10 2.43 41.16 30.93
N ALA A 11 2.79 40.08 31.62
CA ALA A 11 3.31 38.88 31.03
C ALA A 11 2.14 38.22 30.26
N LEU A 12 2.08 38.43 28.93
CA LEU A 12 1.29 37.60 28.06
C LEU A 12 1.90 36.18 28.09
N LEU A 13 1.28 35.29 28.83
CA LEU A 13 1.42 33.87 28.68
C LEU A 13 0.84 33.51 27.32
N LEU A 14 1.67 33.51 26.30
CA LEU A 14 1.43 32.75 25.07
C LEU A 14 1.43 31.28 25.45
N THR A 15 0.27 30.77 25.84
CA THR A 15 0.02 29.33 25.77
C THR A 15 0.08 29.00 24.28
N ALA A 16 1.23 28.51 23.82
CA ALA A 16 1.31 27.75 22.61
C ALA A 16 0.37 26.53 22.84
N THR A 17 -0.86 26.66 22.40
CA THR A 17 -1.68 25.48 22.14
C THR A 17 -0.87 24.67 21.15
N ALA A 18 -0.23 23.60 21.63
CA ALA A 18 0.25 22.54 20.75
C ALA A 18 -0.96 22.25 19.86
N SER A 19 -0.84 22.56 18.59
CA SER A 19 -1.84 22.19 17.59
C SER A 19 -1.96 20.69 17.73
N ALA A 20 -3.06 20.21 18.31
CA ALA A 20 -3.35 18.81 18.34
C ALA A 20 -3.29 18.36 16.88
N GLN A 21 -2.32 17.50 16.57
CA GLN A 21 -2.11 17.03 15.21
C GLN A 21 -3.43 16.43 14.77
N SER A 22 -4.07 17.03 13.77
CA SER A 22 -5.41 16.61 13.36
C SER A 22 -5.34 15.20 12.74
N LEU A 23 -6.21 14.32 13.20
CA LEU A 23 -6.41 12.96 12.67
C LEU A 23 -7.76 12.82 11.96
N GLY A 24 -8.48 13.93 11.78
CA GLY A 24 -9.86 13.96 11.29
C GLY A 24 -10.87 14.15 12.40
N GLU A 25 -12.14 13.90 12.10
CA GLU A 25 -13.25 14.11 13.03
C GLU A 25 -14.23 12.93 12.93
N THR A 26 -14.58 12.35 14.10
CA THR A 26 -15.70 11.42 14.25
C THR A 26 -16.33 11.60 15.62
N SER A 27 -17.51 11.03 15.79
CA SER A 27 -18.20 10.92 17.06
C SER A 27 -18.65 9.48 17.28
N PHE A 28 -18.15 8.84 18.31
CA PHE A 28 -18.44 7.44 18.60
C PHE A 28 -19.09 7.32 19.98
N ALA A 29 -20.40 7.10 20.02
CA ALA A 29 -21.12 6.88 21.28
C ALA A 29 -20.67 5.57 21.93
N ASN A 30 -20.30 5.60 23.21
CA ASN A 30 -19.79 4.45 23.94
C ASN A 30 -20.06 4.58 25.45
N SER A 31 -19.79 3.49 26.20
CA SER A 31 -20.01 3.42 27.65
C SER A 31 -18.76 3.75 28.49
N GLY A 32 -17.62 4.07 27.87
CA GLY A 32 -16.37 4.37 28.57
C GLY A 32 -16.44 5.68 29.37
N ALA A 33 -15.66 5.76 30.44
CA ALA A 33 -15.57 6.95 31.28
C ALA A 33 -15.05 8.18 30.50
N ASP A 34 -15.55 9.37 30.85
CA ASP A 34 -15.18 10.64 30.19
C ASP A 34 -13.67 10.86 30.08
N VAL A 35 -12.92 10.45 31.12
CA VAL A 35 -11.46 10.60 31.17
C VAL A 35 -10.70 9.68 30.21
N ALA A 36 -11.34 8.62 29.71
CA ALA A 36 -10.78 7.67 28.76
C ALA A 36 -11.17 7.97 27.29
N GLN A 37 -12.04 8.97 27.05
CA GLN A 37 -12.57 9.27 25.73
C GLN A 37 -11.50 9.83 24.78
N GLU A 38 -10.59 10.67 25.25
CA GLU A 38 -9.54 11.25 24.40
C GLU A 38 -8.62 10.18 23.79
N PRO A 39 -7.97 9.28 24.58
CA PRO A 39 -7.14 8.24 24.00
C PRO A 39 -7.96 7.24 23.16
N PHE A 40 -9.20 6.94 23.51
CA PHE A 40 -10.07 6.08 22.69
C PHE A 40 -10.35 6.70 21.31
N LEU A 41 -10.80 7.95 21.25
CA LEU A 41 -11.10 8.63 19.99
C LEU A 41 -9.82 8.82 19.14
N ARG A 42 -8.68 9.10 19.77
CA ARG A 42 -7.39 9.12 19.08
C ARG A 42 -7.07 7.76 18.45
N GLY A 43 -7.24 6.67 19.19
CA GLY A 43 -7.08 5.31 18.69
C GLY A 43 -8.00 4.99 17.52
N LEU A 44 -9.27 5.40 17.58
CA LEU A 44 -10.24 5.18 16.52
C LEU A 44 -9.87 5.93 15.23
N LEU A 45 -9.46 7.19 15.33
CA LEU A 45 -9.04 8.00 14.18
C LEU A 45 -7.75 7.45 13.54
N LEU A 46 -6.80 6.98 14.36
CA LEU A 46 -5.59 6.29 13.90
C LEU A 46 -5.91 4.96 13.22
N LEU A 47 -6.86 4.19 13.77
CA LEU A 47 -7.33 2.93 13.17
C LEU A 47 -7.94 3.16 11.78
N HIS A 48 -8.77 4.20 11.61
CA HIS A 48 -9.29 4.59 10.31
C HIS A 48 -8.20 5.01 9.32
N SER A 49 -7.07 5.46 9.82
CA SER A 49 -5.90 5.84 9.00
C SER A 49 -4.85 4.73 8.88
N PHE A 50 -5.15 3.50 9.32
CA PHE A 50 -4.26 2.33 9.32
C PHE A 50 -2.91 2.54 10.03
N GLU A 51 -2.85 3.47 10.97
CA GLU A 51 -1.72 3.63 11.90
C GLU A 51 -1.88 2.64 13.07
N TYR A 52 -1.84 1.34 12.75
CA TYR A 52 -2.25 0.26 13.64
C TYR A 52 -1.49 0.21 14.96
N ASP A 53 -0.17 0.45 14.96
CA ASP A 53 0.64 0.42 16.18
C ASP A 53 0.30 1.58 17.10
N ASP A 54 0.18 2.80 16.57
CA ASP A 54 -0.19 3.99 17.33
C ASP A 54 -1.65 3.91 17.82
N ALA A 55 -2.55 3.33 17.01
CA ALA A 55 -3.94 3.07 17.40
C ALA A 55 -4.02 2.09 18.58
N ARG A 56 -3.26 0.99 18.51
CA ARG A 56 -3.16 0.00 19.59
C ARG A 56 -2.68 0.61 20.90
N ASP A 57 -1.63 1.42 20.84
CA ASP A 57 -1.09 2.10 22.00
C ASP A 57 -2.14 3.03 22.63
N ALA A 58 -2.88 3.78 21.81
CA ALA A 58 -3.94 4.68 22.28
C ALA A 58 -5.14 3.92 22.89
N PHE A 59 -5.56 2.78 22.31
CA PHE A 59 -6.60 1.95 22.90
C PHE A 59 -6.16 1.33 24.24
N ARG A 60 -4.91 0.89 24.35
CA ARG A 60 -4.33 0.39 25.61
C ARG A 60 -4.24 1.47 26.68
N GLU A 61 -3.96 2.72 26.30
CA GLU A 61 -4.03 3.86 27.21
C GLU A 61 -5.46 4.05 27.73
N ALA A 62 -6.47 3.98 26.86
CA ALA A 62 -7.88 4.05 27.29
C ALA A 62 -8.27 2.92 28.23
N GLN A 63 -7.82 1.67 27.98
CA GLN A 63 -8.03 0.51 28.88
C GLN A 63 -7.33 0.72 30.25
N ALA A 64 -6.14 1.32 30.29
CA ALA A 64 -5.43 1.56 31.54
C ALA A 64 -6.14 2.63 32.40
N ILE A 65 -6.81 3.59 31.78
CA ILE A 65 -7.60 4.63 32.46
C ILE A 65 -8.96 4.08 32.93
N ASP A 66 -9.61 3.31 32.07
CA ASP A 66 -10.91 2.68 32.36
C ASP A 66 -10.87 1.18 31.94
N PRO A 67 -10.52 0.28 32.86
CA PRO A 67 -10.49 -1.16 32.58
C PRO A 67 -11.85 -1.77 32.17
N GLY A 68 -12.96 -1.08 32.46
CA GLY A 68 -14.31 -1.49 32.05
C GLY A 68 -14.70 -0.99 30.65
N PHE A 69 -13.86 -0.28 29.93
CA PHE A 69 -14.18 0.31 28.64
C PHE A 69 -14.15 -0.70 27.50
N ALA A 70 -15.28 -1.32 27.20
CA ALA A 70 -15.42 -2.38 26.21
C ALA A 70 -14.87 -2.02 24.82
N MET A 71 -15.20 -0.82 24.32
CA MET A 71 -14.80 -0.41 22.98
C MET A 71 -13.31 -0.15 22.83
N ALA A 72 -12.57 0.08 23.93
CA ALA A 72 -11.12 0.16 23.88
C ALA A 72 -10.45 -1.20 23.61
N TYR A 73 -11.01 -2.29 24.13
CA TYR A 73 -10.56 -3.66 23.79
C TYR A 73 -10.98 -4.06 22.38
N TRP A 74 -12.20 -3.70 21.96
CA TRP A 74 -12.66 -3.86 20.58
C TRP A 74 -11.70 -3.17 19.61
N GLY A 75 -11.36 -1.92 19.89
CA GLY A 75 -10.44 -1.15 19.04
C GLY A 75 -9.05 -1.77 18.96
N GLU A 76 -8.50 -2.26 20.08
CA GLU A 76 -7.23 -2.99 20.08
C GLU A 76 -7.31 -4.26 19.23
N ALA A 77 -8.37 -5.08 19.37
CA ALA A 77 -8.55 -6.28 18.55
C ALA A 77 -8.63 -5.94 17.05
N MET A 78 -9.30 -4.85 16.68
CA MET A 78 -9.37 -4.36 15.29
C MET A 78 -8.01 -3.97 14.71
N THR A 79 -7.04 -3.52 15.53
CA THR A 79 -5.68 -3.21 15.03
C THR A 79 -4.92 -4.43 14.52
N HIS A 80 -5.39 -5.62 14.79
CA HIS A 80 -4.81 -6.90 14.36
C HIS A 80 -5.47 -7.47 13.10
N ASN A 81 -6.43 -6.77 12.48
CA ASN A 81 -7.04 -7.12 11.21
C ASN A 81 -6.72 -6.08 10.13
N HIS A 82 -6.06 -6.51 9.06
CA HIS A 82 -5.64 -5.66 7.96
C HIS A 82 -6.36 -6.09 6.66
N PRO A 83 -7.63 -5.72 6.48
CA PRO A 83 -8.50 -6.32 5.46
C PRO A 83 -8.03 -6.08 4.03
N VAL A 84 -7.51 -4.89 3.70
CA VAL A 84 -7.03 -4.56 2.34
C VAL A 84 -5.81 -5.42 1.93
N TRP A 85 -5.02 -5.89 2.92
CA TRP A 85 -3.89 -6.79 2.68
C TRP A 85 -4.19 -8.26 2.95
N MET A 86 -5.44 -8.62 3.27
CA MET A 86 -5.88 -9.97 3.63
C MET A 86 -5.04 -10.59 4.77
N ARG A 87 -4.53 -9.75 5.70
CA ARG A 87 -3.66 -10.17 6.80
C ARG A 87 -4.36 -10.02 8.14
N GLN A 88 -4.05 -10.93 9.05
CA GLN A 88 -4.63 -10.96 10.38
C GLN A 88 -3.64 -11.57 11.38
N ASP A 89 -3.47 -10.94 12.55
CA ASP A 89 -2.86 -11.54 13.74
C ASP A 89 -4.00 -11.96 14.68
N ARG A 90 -4.51 -13.17 14.43
CA ARG A 90 -5.67 -13.69 15.14
C ARG A 90 -5.38 -13.91 16.63
N ASP A 91 -4.20 -14.40 16.98
CA ASP A 91 -3.86 -14.71 18.36
C ASP A 91 -3.81 -13.44 19.21
N ALA A 92 -3.20 -12.37 18.70
CA ALA A 92 -3.16 -11.08 19.38
C ALA A 92 -4.57 -10.45 19.50
N ALA A 93 -5.43 -10.62 18.50
CA ALA A 93 -6.81 -10.16 18.56
C ALA A 93 -7.61 -10.90 19.63
N LEU A 94 -7.47 -12.24 19.71
CA LEU A 94 -8.14 -13.06 20.72
C LEU A 94 -7.65 -12.74 22.14
N ASP A 95 -6.36 -12.43 22.32
CA ASP A 95 -5.82 -11.97 23.61
C ASP A 95 -6.49 -10.66 24.07
N ALA A 96 -6.73 -9.72 23.16
CA ALA A 96 -7.46 -8.50 23.49
C ALA A 96 -8.90 -8.77 23.88
N LEU A 97 -9.61 -9.66 23.15
CA LEU A 97 -10.99 -10.06 23.45
C LEU A 97 -11.10 -10.84 24.77
N ALA A 98 -10.14 -11.71 25.09
CA ALA A 98 -10.10 -12.41 26.37
C ALA A 98 -9.95 -11.43 27.57
N ARG A 99 -9.19 -10.36 27.39
CA ARG A 99 -9.10 -9.28 28.40
C ARG A 99 -10.40 -8.49 28.51
N LEU A 100 -11.14 -8.29 27.42
CA LEU A 100 -12.46 -7.70 27.42
C LEU A 100 -13.41 -8.54 28.29
N GLU A 101 -13.49 -9.85 28.04
CA GLU A 101 -14.35 -10.77 28.80
C GLU A 101 -14.03 -10.77 30.30
N ALA A 102 -12.74 -10.67 30.65
CA ALA A 102 -12.29 -10.70 32.04
C ALA A 102 -12.56 -9.40 32.81
N ASN A 103 -12.67 -8.24 32.14
CA ASN A 103 -12.71 -6.93 32.78
C ASN A 103 -14.03 -6.18 32.62
N VAL A 104 -14.85 -6.53 31.63
CA VAL A 104 -16.06 -5.77 31.28
C VAL A 104 -17.32 -6.48 31.77
N GLU A 105 -18.03 -5.86 32.73
CA GLU A 105 -19.25 -6.40 33.30
C GLU A 105 -20.53 -5.99 32.55
N ALA A 106 -20.50 -4.81 31.92
CA ALA A 106 -21.66 -4.25 31.23
C ALA A 106 -21.31 -3.57 29.93
N ILE A 107 -22.06 -3.83 28.88
CA ILE A 107 -21.93 -3.20 27.55
C ILE A 107 -23.31 -2.78 27.05
N THR A 108 -23.38 -1.71 26.28
CA THR A 108 -24.63 -1.28 25.63
C THR A 108 -25.06 -2.25 24.53
N PRO A 109 -26.33 -2.27 24.11
CA PRO A 109 -26.77 -3.11 22.98
C PRO A 109 -25.97 -2.84 21.71
N ARG A 110 -25.63 -1.58 21.38
CA ARG A 110 -24.84 -1.20 20.21
C ARG A 110 -23.40 -1.73 20.31
N GLU A 111 -22.72 -1.54 21.42
CA GLU A 111 -21.36 -2.06 21.64
C GLU A 111 -21.31 -3.59 21.53
N ARG A 112 -22.38 -4.28 21.99
CA ARG A 112 -22.48 -5.73 21.86
C ARG A 112 -22.54 -6.18 20.40
N GLU A 113 -23.15 -5.41 19.50
CA GLU A 113 -23.19 -5.72 18.08
C GLU A 113 -21.79 -5.59 17.46
N TYR A 114 -21.02 -4.55 17.79
CA TYR A 114 -19.63 -4.41 17.39
C TYR A 114 -18.74 -5.57 17.86
N ILE A 115 -18.87 -5.94 19.15
CA ILE A 115 -18.08 -7.04 19.73
C ILE A 115 -18.48 -8.37 19.09
N ARG A 116 -19.78 -8.61 18.86
CA ARG A 116 -20.26 -9.82 18.18
C ARG A 116 -19.70 -9.92 16.76
N ALA A 117 -19.56 -8.80 16.05
CA ALA A 117 -18.97 -8.80 14.71
C ALA A 117 -17.53 -9.31 14.73
N LEU A 118 -16.72 -8.97 15.76
CA LEU A 118 -15.37 -9.52 15.91
C LEU A 118 -15.35 -11.04 16.12
N GLY A 119 -16.36 -11.61 16.78
CA GLY A 119 -16.50 -13.06 16.90
C GLY A 119 -16.58 -13.74 15.54
N PHE A 120 -17.30 -13.17 14.56
CA PHE A 120 -17.30 -13.71 13.20
C PHE A 120 -15.94 -13.61 12.51
N LEU A 121 -15.16 -12.60 12.83
CA LEU A 121 -13.86 -12.36 12.22
C LEU A 121 -12.74 -13.24 12.81
N PHE A 122 -12.80 -13.51 14.14
CA PHE A 122 -11.67 -14.13 14.86
C PHE A 122 -11.96 -15.53 15.43
N ASP A 123 -13.25 -15.86 15.72
CA ASP A 123 -13.62 -17.16 16.27
C ASP A 123 -13.70 -18.24 15.18
N ASP A 124 -13.87 -19.49 15.60
CA ASP A 124 -14.17 -20.66 14.75
C ASP A 124 -13.20 -20.89 13.56
N ALA A 125 -11.94 -20.48 13.67
CA ALA A 125 -10.97 -20.66 12.58
C ALA A 125 -10.67 -22.13 12.24
N GLU A 126 -11.05 -23.07 13.09
CA GLU A 126 -11.00 -24.51 12.80
C GLU A 126 -12.16 -24.96 11.91
N THR A 127 -13.26 -24.22 11.90
CA THR A 127 -14.47 -24.53 11.16
C THR A 127 -14.57 -23.72 9.86
N TYR A 128 -14.14 -22.48 9.90
CA TYR A 128 -14.25 -21.52 8.80
C TYR A 128 -12.87 -20.97 8.41
N ASP A 129 -12.55 -21.02 7.13
CA ASP A 129 -11.38 -20.33 6.60
C ASP A 129 -11.48 -18.80 6.76
N LYS A 130 -10.41 -18.10 6.46
CA LYS A 130 -10.38 -16.64 6.62
C LYS A 130 -11.38 -15.93 5.70
N GLU A 131 -11.54 -16.38 4.47
CA GLU A 131 -12.44 -15.80 3.48
C GLU A 131 -13.89 -15.87 3.96
N THR A 132 -14.33 -17.05 4.39
CA THR A 132 -15.67 -17.23 5.00
C THR A 132 -15.86 -16.35 6.23
N ARG A 133 -14.85 -16.16 7.07
CA ARG A 133 -14.93 -15.30 8.26
C ARG A 133 -15.03 -13.83 7.89
N ASP A 134 -14.28 -13.37 6.87
CA ASP A 134 -14.36 -12.00 6.35
C ASP A 134 -15.76 -11.71 5.78
N ASP A 135 -16.37 -12.65 5.02
CA ASP A 135 -17.73 -12.51 4.50
C ASP A 135 -18.78 -12.42 5.62
N ARG A 136 -18.64 -13.26 6.65
CA ARG A 136 -19.54 -13.22 7.83
C ARG A 136 -19.39 -11.91 8.62
N TYR A 137 -18.17 -11.40 8.73
CA TYR A 137 -17.91 -10.11 9.34
C TYR A 137 -18.54 -8.97 8.54
N ALA A 138 -18.36 -8.95 7.21
CA ALA A 138 -18.97 -7.94 6.35
C ALA A 138 -20.52 -7.95 6.46
N LEU A 139 -21.14 -9.14 6.53
CA LEU A 139 -22.57 -9.28 6.78
C LEU A 139 -22.98 -8.73 8.15
N ALA A 140 -22.20 -9.00 9.20
CA ALA A 140 -22.46 -8.48 10.54
C ALA A 140 -22.35 -6.96 10.59
N MET A 141 -21.33 -6.37 9.92
CA MET A 141 -21.16 -4.93 9.83
C MET A 141 -22.25 -4.26 9.01
N ARG A 142 -22.76 -4.91 7.96
CA ARG A 142 -23.93 -4.43 7.23
C ARG A 142 -25.16 -4.33 8.16
N ASN A 143 -25.45 -5.39 8.89
CA ASN A 143 -26.59 -5.42 9.80
C ASN A 143 -26.46 -4.34 10.91
N LEU A 144 -25.26 -4.14 11.42
CA LEU A 144 -24.97 -3.10 12.41
C LEU A 144 -25.21 -1.69 11.82
N ALA A 145 -24.74 -1.42 10.62
CA ALA A 145 -24.95 -0.16 9.92
C ALA A 145 -26.44 0.09 9.62
N GLU A 146 -27.19 -0.95 9.24
CA GLU A 146 -28.65 -0.87 9.02
C GLU A 146 -29.43 -0.63 10.33
N ASN A 147 -29.00 -1.25 11.45
CA ASN A 147 -29.63 -1.07 12.75
C ASN A 147 -29.35 0.31 13.38
N HIS A 148 -28.20 0.91 13.01
CA HIS A 148 -27.72 2.19 13.55
C HIS A 148 -27.35 3.15 12.39
N PRO A 149 -28.31 3.64 11.60
CA PRO A 149 -28.05 4.42 10.39
C PRO A 149 -27.32 5.75 10.65
N ASP A 150 -27.43 6.31 11.85
CA ASP A 150 -26.72 7.53 12.26
C ASP A 150 -25.26 7.26 12.72
N ASP A 151 -24.86 5.98 12.76
CA ASP A 151 -23.51 5.58 13.16
C ASP A 151 -22.56 5.58 11.93
N LEU A 152 -21.86 6.70 11.73
CA LEU A 152 -20.96 6.86 10.60
C LEU A 152 -19.76 5.90 10.63
N ASP A 153 -19.28 5.56 11.84
CA ASP A 153 -18.17 4.60 11.98
C ASP A 153 -18.62 3.19 11.61
N ALA A 154 -19.83 2.77 12.00
CA ALA A 154 -20.40 1.47 11.59
C ALA A 154 -20.47 1.36 10.06
N ARG A 155 -20.96 2.40 9.40
CA ARG A 155 -21.05 2.46 7.94
C ARG A 155 -19.65 2.48 7.29
N ALA A 156 -18.70 3.24 7.85
CA ALA A 156 -17.32 3.28 7.36
C ALA A 156 -16.64 1.91 7.52
N PHE A 157 -16.77 1.26 8.68
CA PHE A 157 -16.22 -0.10 8.85
C PHE A 157 -16.93 -1.15 7.99
N TYR A 158 -18.22 -0.97 7.67
CA TYR A 158 -18.90 -1.82 6.69
C TYR A 158 -18.28 -1.64 5.29
N ALA A 159 -18.00 -0.40 4.86
CA ALA A 159 -17.33 -0.16 3.59
C ALA A 159 -15.93 -0.82 3.57
N LEU A 160 -15.17 -0.72 4.67
CA LEU A 160 -13.87 -1.40 4.79
C LEU A 160 -14.00 -2.93 4.78
N ALA A 161 -15.02 -3.47 5.45
CA ALA A 161 -15.28 -4.90 5.46
C ALA A 161 -15.58 -5.43 4.05
N LEU A 162 -16.36 -4.70 3.25
CA LEU A 162 -16.61 -5.03 1.85
C LEU A 162 -15.30 -5.09 1.02
N LEU A 163 -14.37 -4.13 1.20
CA LEU A 163 -13.06 -4.21 0.54
C LEU A 163 -12.29 -5.48 0.93
N GLY A 164 -12.48 -5.97 2.15
CA GLY A 164 -11.88 -7.20 2.67
C GLY A 164 -12.50 -8.49 2.12
N THR A 165 -13.61 -8.44 1.36
CA THR A 165 -14.24 -9.63 0.74
C THR A 165 -13.83 -9.86 -0.72
N ALA A 166 -12.91 -9.05 -1.26
CA ALA A 166 -12.40 -9.23 -2.62
C ALA A 166 -11.25 -10.27 -2.65
N HIS A 167 -11.54 -11.53 -2.34
CA HIS A 167 -10.57 -12.59 -2.06
C HIS A 167 -9.70 -12.96 -3.27
N GLU A 168 -10.25 -12.90 -4.47
CA GLU A 168 -9.54 -13.20 -5.73
C GLU A 168 -8.83 -11.98 -6.34
N GLY A 169 -8.67 -10.91 -5.58
CA GLY A 169 -8.11 -9.65 -6.03
C GLY A 169 -9.19 -8.60 -6.32
N ARG A 170 -8.81 -7.55 -7.08
CA ARG A 170 -9.71 -6.42 -7.30
C ARG A 170 -10.91 -6.81 -8.15
N ASP A 171 -12.08 -6.86 -7.53
CA ASP A 171 -13.38 -7.00 -8.17
C ASP A 171 -14.12 -5.65 -8.17
N PHE A 172 -14.42 -5.12 -9.36
CA PHE A 172 -15.07 -3.83 -9.49
C PHE A 172 -16.45 -3.75 -8.84
N ALA A 173 -17.22 -4.82 -8.84
CA ALA A 173 -18.55 -4.81 -8.25
C ALA A 173 -18.46 -4.62 -6.73
N THR A 174 -17.63 -5.39 -6.05
CA THR A 174 -17.38 -5.29 -4.61
C THR A 174 -16.79 -3.94 -4.23
N TYR A 175 -15.76 -3.47 -4.98
CA TYR A 175 -15.14 -2.17 -4.71
C TYR A 175 -16.10 -1.01 -4.89
N MET A 176 -16.98 -1.03 -5.91
CA MET A 176 -17.99 0.01 -6.10
C MET A 176 -19.12 -0.04 -5.06
N GLN A 177 -19.45 -1.22 -4.52
CA GLN A 177 -20.35 -1.32 -3.36
C GLN A 177 -19.74 -0.66 -2.12
N ALA A 178 -18.46 -0.93 -1.84
CA ALA A 178 -17.73 -0.27 -0.76
C ALA A 178 -17.69 1.25 -0.96
N ALA A 179 -17.41 1.71 -2.20
CA ALA A 179 -17.42 3.11 -2.54
C ALA A 179 -18.78 3.76 -2.29
N ALA A 180 -19.89 3.12 -2.67
CA ALA A 180 -21.23 3.66 -2.47
C ALA A 180 -21.52 3.93 -0.98
N VAL A 181 -21.18 3.00 -0.10
CA VAL A 181 -21.33 3.17 1.35
C VAL A 181 -20.43 4.29 1.88
N ALA A 182 -19.16 4.31 1.48
CA ALA A 182 -18.21 5.32 1.95
C ALA A 182 -18.53 6.72 1.43
N GLU A 183 -19.10 6.88 0.22
CA GLU A 183 -19.57 8.17 -0.33
C GLU A 183 -20.68 8.78 0.53
N GLU A 184 -21.62 7.98 1.03
CA GLU A 184 -22.66 8.46 1.94
C GLU A 184 -22.06 9.00 3.23
N VAL A 185 -21.12 8.26 3.85
CA VAL A 185 -20.42 8.73 5.06
C VAL A 185 -19.64 10.02 4.79
N PHE A 186 -18.93 10.08 3.64
CA PHE A 186 -18.14 11.26 3.27
C PHE A 186 -19.02 12.48 2.94
N ALA A 187 -20.24 12.25 2.45
CA ALA A 187 -21.20 13.33 2.21
C ALA A 187 -21.73 13.93 3.54
N GLU A 188 -21.96 13.08 4.56
CA GLU A 188 -22.45 13.50 5.87
C GLU A 188 -21.33 14.13 6.73
N ASN A 189 -20.13 13.52 6.74
CA ASN A 189 -18.97 14.05 7.43
C ASN A 189 -17.74 14.10 6.50
N PRO A 190 -17.49 15.21 5.79
CA PRO A 190 -16.33 15.36 4.91
C PRO A 190 -14.97 15.36 5.62
N ARG A 191 -14.95 15.33 6.97
CA ARG A 191 -13.74 15.24 7.78
C ARG A 191 -13.54 13.87 8.42
N HIS A 192 -14.41 12.89 8.10
CA HIS A 192 -14.29 11.51 8.58
C HIS A 192 -13.11 10.83 7.88
N PRO A 193 -12.02 10.45 8.61
CA PRO A 193 -10.81 9.93 7.97
C PRO A 193 -11.06 8.61 7.27
N GLY A 194 -11.83 7.68 7.87
CA GLY A 194 -12.17 6.40 7.27
C GLY A 194 -12.94 6.53 5.97
N ALA A 195 -13.89 7.47 5.87
CA ALA A 195 -14.63 7.67 4.64
C ALA A 195 -13.73 8.10 3.49
N ALA A 196 -12.87 9.11 3.70
CA ALA A 196 -11.92 9.57 2.68
C ALA A 196 -10.92 8.47 2.29
N HIS A 197 -10.40 7.74 3.28
CA HIS A 197 -9.44 6.66 3.11
C HIS A 197 -10.01 5.50 2.28
N TYR A 198 -11.17 4.99 2.70
CA TYR A 198 -11.77 3.81 2.06
C TYR A 198 -12.29 4.12 0.65
N LEU A 199 -12.70 5.37 0.38
CA LEU A 199 -12.97 5.84 -0.98
C LEU A 199 -11.73 5.80 -1.87
N ILE A 200 -10.56 6.20 -1.36
CA ILE A 200 -9.31 6.12 -2.11
C ILE A 200 -9.03 4.65 -2.46
N HIS A 201 -9.10 3.74 -1.49
CA HIS A 201 -8.94 2.32 -1.78
C HIS A 201 -9.96 1.77 -2.78
N ALA A 202 -11.23 2.21 -2.67
CA ALA A 202 -12.28 1.75 -3.56
C ALA A 202 -12.07 2.20 -5.02
N TYR A 203 -11.51 3.38 -5.24
CA TYR A 203 -11.28 3.96 -6.56
C TYR A 203 -9.84 3.82 -7.09
N ASP A 204 -8.99 3.04 -6.42
CA ASP A 204 -7.57 2.90 -6.75
C ASP A 204 -7.33 1.96 -7.94
N ASP A 205 -7.78 2.36 -9.11
CA ASP A 205 -7.50 1.75 -10.39
C ASP A 205 -7.65 2.79 -11.52
N PRO A 206 -7.02 2.61 -12.70
CA PRO A 206 -7.04 3.59 -13.79
C PRO A 206 -8.43 3.94 -14.31
N VAL A 207 -9.44 3.06 -14.14
CA VAL A 207 -10.81 3.27 -14.62
C VAL A 207 -11.59 4.19 -13.66
N HIS A 208 -11.48 3.94 -12.33
CA HIS A 208 -12.25 4.63 -11.31
C HIS A 208 -11.51 5.77 -10.61
N ALA A 209 -10.18 5.86 -10.74
CA ALA A 209 -9.37 6.91 -10.12
C ALA A 209 -9.86 8.35 -10.35
N PRO A 210 -10.48 8.72 -11.50
CA PRO A 210 -11.08 10.06 -11.65
C PRO A 210 -12.11 10.38 -10.58
N LEU A 211 -12.88 9.41 -10.08
CA LEU A 211 -13.84 9.56 -8.99
C LEU A 211 -13.15 9.77 -7.65
N GLY A 212 -11.98 9.15 -7.46
CA GLY A 212 -11.15 9.25 -6.26
C GLY A 212 -10.45 10.59 -6.06
N LEU A 213 -10.44 11.50 -7.06
CA LEU A 213 -9.77 12.80 -6.94
C LEU A 213 -10.34 13.67 -5.81
N ARG A 214 -11.66 13.58 -5.54
CA ARG A 214 -12.29 14.37 -4.49
C ARG A 214 -11.76 14.02 -3.10
N PRO A 215 -11.80 12.76 -2.63
CA PRO A 215 -11.22 12.37 -1.35
C PRO A 215 -9.69 12.51 -1.33
N ALA A 216 -8.97 12.18 -2.41
CA ALA A 216 -7.53 12.29 -2.48
C ALA A 216 -7.01 13.71 -2.23
N ARG A 217 -7.68 14.73 -2.80
CA ARG A 217 -7.30 16.14 -2.66
C ARG A 217 -7.52 16.73 -1.27
N VAL A 218 -8.15 16.01 -0.36
CA VAL A 218 -8.46 16.52 0.98
C VAL A 218 -7.96 15.64 2.11
N TYR A 219 -7.69 14.36 1.87
CA TYR A 219 -7.36 13.41 2.93
C TYR A 219 -6.08 13.77 3.68
N ASP A 220 -5.06 14.26 2.99
CA ASP A 220 -3.81 14.77 3.58
C ASP A 220 -4.01 15.96 4.53
N ARG A 221 -5.15 16.67 4.42
CA ARG A 221 -5.54 17.78 5.30
C ARG A 221 -6.54 17.34 6.38
N ILE A 222 -7.24 16.24 6.16
CA ILE A 222 -8.12 15.64 7.19
C ILE A 222 -7.25 15.04 8.29
N ALA A 223 -6.26 14.22 7.94
CA ALA A 223 -5.41 13.51 8.89
C ALA A 223 -3.90 13.78 8.66
N PRO A 224 -3.42 15.02 8.74
CA PRO A 224 -2.03 15.38 8.45
C PRO A 224 -1.01 14.79 9.44
N ALA A 225 -1.46 14.23 10.56
CA ALA A 225 -0.61 13.60 11.56
C ALA A 225 -0.35 12.12 11.29
N ALA A 226 -1.13 11.48 10.40
CA ALA A 226 -0.99 10.09 10.03
C ALA A 226 -0.12 9.95 8.78
N SER A 227 0.99 9.22 8.87
CA SER A 227 1.91 9.03 7.76
C SER A 227 1.24 8.33 6.57
N HIS A 228 0.39 7.34 6.87
CA HIS A 228 -0.36 6.62 5.86
C HIS A 228 -1.42 7.52 5.17
N ALA A 229 -2.09 8.41 5.92
CA ALA A 229 -3.03 9.36 5.34
C ALA A 229 -2.37 10.36 4.38
N LEU A 230 -1.10 10.71 4.62
CA LEU A 230 -0.29 11.52 3.70
C LEU A 230 0.10 10.76 2.44
N HIS A 231 0.27 9.43 2.54
CA HIS A 231 0.58 8.57 1.40
C HIS A 231 -0.65 8.31 0.50
N MET A 232 -1.81 8.07 1.09
CA MET A 232 -3.00 7.56 0.40
C MET A 232 -3.45 8.35 -0.84
N PRO A 233 -3.41 9.70 -0.88
CA PRO A 233 -3.73 10.43 -2.11
C PRO A 233 -2.90 10.00 -3.31
N SER A 234 -1.65 9.54 -3.08
CA SER A 234 -0.76 9.10 -4.15
C SER A 234 -1.24 7.86 -4.89
N HIS A 235 -2.11 7.04 -4.31
CA HIS A 235 -2.77 5.91 -4.99
C HIS A 235 -3.57 6.40 -6.20
N ILE A 236 -4.44 7.37 -5.99
CA ILE A 236 -5.24 7.98 -7.06
C ILE A 236 -4.35 8.74 -8.05
N TYR A 237 -3.38 9.49 -7.56
CA TYR A 237 -2.46 10.24 -8.42
C TYR A 237 -1.60 9.32 -9.30
N LEU A 238 -1.14 8.18 -8.76
CA LEU A 238 -0.40 7.18 -9.53
C LEU A 238 -1.28 6.54 -10.61
N ALA A 239 -2.49 6.12 -10.25
CA ALA A 239 -3.45 5.54 -11.18
C ALA A 239 -3.85 6.51 -12.32
N LEU A 240 -3.65 7.82 -12.12
CA LEU A 240 -3.86 8.88 -13.13
C LEU A 240 -2.56 9.36 -13.80
N GLY A 241 -1.40 8.84 -13.39
CA GLY A 241 -0.09 9.28 -13.90
C GLY A 241 0.27 10.72 -13.53
N MET A 242 -0.18 11.22 -12.38
CA MET A 242 0.09 12.55 -11.82
C MET A 242 1.36 12.50 -10.97
N TRP A 243 2.52 12.32 -11.61
CA TRP A 243 3.78 11.95 -10.96
C TRP A 243 4.32 12.98 -9.96
N GLU A 244 4.10 14.27 -10.19
CA GLU A 244 4.52 15.33 -9.27
C GLU A 244 3.74 15.26 -7.95
N ASP A 245 2.44 14.99 -8.02
CA ASP A 245 1.59 14.82 -6.84
C ASP A 245 1.96 13.54 -6.08
N VAL A 246 2.25 12.42 -6.79
CA VAL A 246 2.77 11.19 -6.18
C VAL A 246 4.05 11.47 -5.41
N ARG A 247 4.99 12.21 -6.02
CA ARG A 247 6.26 12.59 -5.40
C ARG A 247 6.05 13.39 -4.11
N ASP A 248 5.23 14.42 -4.16
CA ASP A 248 4.99 15.33 -3.03
C ASP A 248 4.33 14.63 -1.85
N MET A 249 3.30 13.80 -2.10
CA MET A 249 2.61 13.05 -1.05
C MET A 249 3.55 12.07 -0.37
N ASN A 250 4.34 11.30 -1.14
CA ASN A 250 5.22 10.29 -0.56
C ASN A 250 6.43 10.91 0.17
N ARG A 251 6.93 12.06 -0.27
CA ARG A 251 7.93 12.81 0.51
C ARG A 251 7.37 13.19 1.90
N ARG A 252 6.17 13.77 1.95
CA ARG A 252 5.51 14.15 3.21
C ARG A 252 5.24 12.94 4.11
N SER A 253 4.77 11.85 3.52
CA SER A 253 4.53 10.59 4.23
C SER A 253 5.83 10.02 4.81
N TYR A 254 6.91 9.97 4.00
CA TYR A 254 8.22 9.54 4.46
C TYR A 254 8.74 10.38 5.63
N ASP A 255 8.65 11.71 5.51
CA ASP A 255 9.09 12.63 6.56
C ASP A 255 8.31 12.39 7.89
N ALA A 256 6.99 12.17 7.80
CA ALA A 256 6.15 11.87 8.96
C ALA A 256 6.47 10.51 9.59
N ALA A 257 6.63 9.46 8.77
CA ALA A 257 6.99 8.12 9.24
C ALA A 257 8.39 8.10 9.87
N ARG A 258 9.36 8.81 9.29
CA ARG A 258 10.69 8.97 9.85
C ARG A 258 10.65 9.66 11.21
N ALA A 259 9.92 10.77 11.31
CA ALA A 259 9.76 11.45 12.57
C ALA A 259 9.06 10.61 13.66
N ALA A 260 8.12 9.73 13.27
CA ALA A 260 7.48 8.78 14.18
C ALA A 260 8.48 7.72 14.68
N SER A 261 9.26 7.10 13.76
CA SER A 261 10.30 6.14 14.12
C SER A 261 11.37 6.76 15.02
N ASP A 262 11.81 7.99 14.74
CA ASP A 262 12.81 8.71 15.55
C ASP A 262 12.30 8.99 16.98
N ARG A 263 11.00 9.34 17.14
CA ARG A 263 10.39 9.53 18.49
C ARG A 263 10.38 8.25 19.31
N ARG A 264 10.23 7.08 18.65
CA ARG A 264 10.25 5.75 19.29
C ARG A 264 11.66 5.21 19.49
N GLY A 265 12.69 5.82 18.87
CA GLY A 265 14.07 5.31 18.86
C GLY A 265 14.20 4.03 18.02
N GLU A 266 13.35 3.87 17.02
CA GLU A 266 13.24 2.68 16.17
C GLU A 266 13.81 2.94 14.76
N ALA A 267 14.09 1.85 14.04
CA ALA A 267 14.38 1.91 12.60
C ALA A 267 13.17 2.44 11.82
N LEU A 268 13.41 2.90 10.58
CA LEU A 268 12.33 3.35 9.69
C LEU A 268 11.26 2.25 9.57
N ASN A 269 10.02 2.58 9.89
CA ASN A 269 8.90 1.63 9.89
C ASN A 269 8.42 1.27 8.46
N GLY A 270 7.47 0.35 8.38
CA GLY A 270 6.92 -0.14 7.10
C GLY A 270 6.30 0.96 6.23
N HIS A 271 5.59 1.94 6.82
CA HIS A 271 5.02 3.08 6.11
C HIS A 271 6.11 3.95 5.48
N GLY A 272 7.20 4.19 6.20
CA GLY A 272 8.33 4.96 5.69
C GLY A 272 9.04 4.28 4.51
N TRP A 273 9.23 2.95 4.58
CA TRP A 273 9.77 2.18 3.46
C TRP A 273 8.84 2.16 2.25
N HIS A 274 7.54 2.04 2.48
CA HIS A 274 6.53 2.07 1.42
C HIS A 274 6.49 3.44 0.73
N ALA A 275 6.47 4.53 1.49
CA ALA A 275 6.52 5.88 0.96
C ALA A 275 7.83 6.17 0.20
N LEU A 276 9.00 5.69 0.72
CA LEU A 276 10.28 5.84 0.05
C LEU A 276 10.30 5.15 -1.32
N TRP A 277 9.73 3.94 -1.42
CA TRP A 277 9.61 3.22 -2.69
C TRP A 277 8.75 3.98 -3.71
N TRP A 278 7.58 4.49 -3.32
CA TRP A 278 6.70 5.23 -4.22
C TRP A 278 7.28 6.59 -4.61
N TRP A 279 7.96 7.26 -3.69
CA TRP A 279 8.67 8.50 -3.96
C TRP A 279 9.79 8.30 -4.99
N HIS A 280 10.59 7.23 -4.82
CA HIS A 280 11.60 6.85 -5.78
C HIS A 280 10.98 6.52 -7.14
N TYR A 281 9.89 5.75 -7.18
CA TYR A 281 9.21 5.46 -8.44
C TYR A 281 8.75 6.73 -9.16
N ALA A 282 8.13 7.68 -8.47
CA ALA A 282 7.74 8.96 -9.05
C ALA A 282 8.95 9.74 -9.61
N ALA A 283 10.09 9.74 -8.90
CA ALA A 283 11.32 10.35 -9.40
C ALA A 283 11.81 9.70 -10.71
N THR A 284 11.64 8.37 -10.88
CA THR A 284 11.95 7.71 -12.16
C THR A 284 11.00 8.13 -13.27
N GLN A 285 9.72 8.35 -12.96
CA GLN A 285 8.72 8.75 -13.96
C GLN A 285 8.89 10.21 -14.40
N THR A 286 9.37 11.10 -13.53
CA THR A 286 9.70 12.50 -13.87
C THR A 286 11.11 12.66 -14.45
N ALA A 287 11.86 11.55 -14.61
CA ALA A 287 13.26 11.56 -15.04
C ALA A 287 14.20 12.39 -14.13
N ASP A 288 13.83 12.58 -12.87
CA ASP A 288 14.63 13.30 -11.87
C ASP A 288 15.70 12.36 -11.30
N ARG A 289 16.74 12.10 -12.10
CA ARG A 289 17.85 11.22 -11.71
C ARG A 289 18.56 11.66 -10.43
N PRO A 290 18.89 12.96 -10.21
CA PRO A 290 19.53 13.38 -8.97
C PRO A 290 18.70 13.05 -7.73
N LEU A 291 17.37 13.24 -7.78
CA LEU A 291 16.48 12.83 -6.70
C LEU A 291 16.47 11.31 -6.53
N ALA A 292 16.29 10.56 -7.61
CA ALA A 292 16.28 9.09 -7.56
C ALA A 292 17.57 8.52 -6.96
N ASP A 293 18.75 9.03 -7.36
CA ASP A 293 20.06 8.65 -6.81
C ASP A 293 20.11 8.91 -5.29
N SER A 294 19.60 10.07 -4.85
CA SER A 294 19.56 10.41 -3.41
C SER A 294 18.65 9.45 -2.61
N LEU A 295 17.52 9.03 -3.17
CA LEU A 295 16.60 8.11 -2.52
C LEU A 295 17.14 6.68 -2.45
N VAL A 296 17.90 6.23 -3.47
CA VAL A 296 18.66 4.97 -3.39
C VAL A 296 19.72 5.05 -2.30
N ALA A 297 20.43 6.17 -2.16
CA ALA A 297 21.39 6.36 -1.06
C ALA A 297 20.71 6.29 0.31
N VAL A 298 19.50 6.85 0.47
CA VAL A 298 18.69 6.71 1.68
C VAL A 298 18.32 5.26 1.93
N ALA A 299 17.86 4.52 0.91
CA ALA A 299 17.54 3.10 1.04
C ALA A 299 18.77 2.30 1.50
N ARG A 300 19.93 2.53 0.91
CA ARG A 300 21.20 1.88 1.26
C ARG A 300 21.62 2.19 2.70
N SER A 301 21.49 3.43 3.15
CA SER A 301 21.88 3.81 4.52
C SER A 301 21.01 3.16 5.59
N ASN A 302 19.79 2.78 5.26
CA ASN A 302 18.86 2.09 6.15
C ASN A 302 18.84 0.55 5.97
N ALA A 303 19.55 0.01 4.97
CA ALA A 303 19.50 -1.42 4.63
C ALA A 303 19.97 -2.35 5.75
N ALA A 304 20.90 -1.90 6.60
CA ALA A 304 21.39 -2.69 7.74
C ALA A 304 20.34 -2.86 8.87
N HIS A 305 19.23 -2.13 8.84
CA HIS A 305 18.22 -2.07 9.91
C HIS A 305 16.81 -2.22 9.32
N LEU A 306 16.62 -3.20 8.43
CA LEU A 306 15.31 -3.53 7.87
C LEU A 306 14.43 -4.16 8.96
N PRO A 307 13.27 -3.57 9.30
CA PRO A 307 12.46 -4.05 10.41
C PRO A 307 11.75 -5.39 10.13
N ASN A 308 11.49 -5.70 8.85
CA ASN A 308 10.77 -6.91 8.45
C ASN A 308 10.92 -7.20 6.95
N ALA A 309 10.38 -8.34 6.51
CA ALA A 309 10.41 -8.79 5.12
C ALA A 309 9.74 -7.80 4.14
N THR A 310 8.70 -7.07 4.58
CA THR A 310 8.03 -6.06 3.75
C THR A 310 8.95 -4.89 3.45
N ALA A 311 9.68 -4.39 4.45
CA ALA A 311 10.68 -3.34 4.26
C ALA A 311 11.81 -3.81 3.32
N ALA A 312 12.27 -5.05 3.47
CA ALA A 312 13.27 -5.66 2.58
C ALA A 312 12.77 -5.72 1.13
N ALA A 313 11.50 -6.11 0.93
CA ALA A 313 10.89 -6.14 -0.40
C ALA A 313 10.79 -4.73 -1.03
N HIS A 314 10.42 -3.70 -0.26
CA HIS A 314 10.40 -2.32 -0.76
C HIS A 314 11.81 -1.83 -1.11
N ALA A 315 12.80 -2.11 -0.28
CA ALA A 315 14.19 -1.75 -0.55
C ALA A 315 14.71 -2.42 -1.84
N THR A 316 14.43 -3.71 -2.05
CA THR A 316 14.79 -4.43 -3.29
C THR A 316 14.09 -3.79 -4.51
N ARG A 317 12.80 -3.43 -4.41
CA ARG A 317 12.10 -2.73 -5.49
C ARG A 317 12.73 -1.39 -5.83
N ILE A 318 13.17 -0.61 -4.85
CA ILE A 318 13.85 0.68 -5.09
C ILE A 318 15.10 0.49 -5.96
N VAL A 319 15.98 -0.43 -5.58
CA VAL A 319 17.24 -0.61 -6.30
C VAL A 319 17.07 -1.25 -7.67
N THR A 320 16.15 -2.21 -7.81
CA THR A 320 15.85 -2.85 -9.10
C THR A 320 15.15 -1.89 -10.06
N GLN A 321 14.19 -1.08 -9.59
CA GLN A 321 13.57 -0.02 -10.41
C GLN A 321 14.58 1.04 -10.84
N HIS A 322 15.51 1.40 -9.96
CA HIS A 322 16.56 2.37 -10.27
C HIS A 322 17.47 1.85 -11.38
N ALA A 323 17.94 0.61 -11.25
CA ALA A 323 18.79 -0.04 -12.24
C ALA A 323 18.12 -0.06 -13.62
N HIS A 324 16.86 -0.48 -13.70
CA HIS A 324 16.11 -0.48 -14.96
C HIS A 324 15.84 0.92 -15.52
N ALA A 325 15.53 1.90 -14.66
CA ALA A 325 15.16 3.24 -15.11
C ALA A 325 16.34 4.02 -15.67
N PHE A 326 17.56 3.75 -15.21
CA PHE A 326 18.76 4.54 -15.50
C PHE A 326 19.96 3.73 -16.02
N GLY A 327 19.84 2.41 -16.11
CA GLY A 327 20.94 1.52 -16.50
C GLY A 327 22.06 1.43 -15.44
N ASP A 328 21.73 1.65 -14.15
CA ASP A 328 22.70 1.60 -13.04
C ASP A 328 22.85 0.16 -12.52
N TRP A 329 23.49 -0.68 -13.35
CA TRP A 329 23.69 -2.10 -13.05
C TRP A 329 24.74 -2.33 -11.95
N ASP A 330 25.80 -1.51 -11.92
CA ASP A 330 26.86 -1.58 -10.88
C ASP A 330 26.28 -1.36 -9.48
N GLY A 331 25.31 -0.46 -9.37
CA GLY A 331 24.58 -0.22 -8.13
C GLY A 331 23.82 -1.46 -7.67
N LEU A 332 23.22 -2.22 -8.57
CA LEU A 332 22.49 -3.45 -8.23
C LEU A 332 23.42 -4.55 -7.72
N GLU A 333 24.63 -4.71 -8.29
CA GLU A 333 25.60 -5.73 -7.86
C GLU A 333 25.98 -5.60 -6.38
N THR A 334 26.09 -4.38 -5.89
CA THR A 334 26.45 -4.11 -4.49
C THR A 334 25.29 -4.24 -3.51
N TRP A 335 24.07 -4.51 -3.99
CA TRP A 335 22.90 -4.77 -3.17
C TRP A 335 22.82 -6.26 -2.80
N PRO A 336 22.46 -6.61 -1.53
CA PRO A 336 22.28 -8.01 -1.15
C PRO A 336 21.22 -8.70 -2.03
N THR A 337 21.46 -9.95 -2.41
CA THR A 337 20.50 -10.74 -3.18
C THR A 337 19.22 -11.00 -2.38
N ALA A 338 18.11 -11.18 -3.08
CA ALA A 338 16.81 -11.46 -2.46
C ALA A 338 16.46 -12.95 -2.45
N GLU A 339 17.45 -13.84 -2.60
CA GLU A 339 17.23 -15.30 -2.67
C GLU A 339 16.48 -15.87 -1.47
N GLU A 340 16.72 -15.35 -0.26
CA GLU A 340 16.06 -15.80 0.96
C GLU A 340 14.74 -15.07 1.26
N GLN A 341 14.36 -14.08 0.43
CA GLN A 341 13.10 -13.33 0.58
C GLN A 341 11.91 -14.11 -0.01
N SER A 342 10.73 -13.49 -0.03
CA SER A 342 9.56 -14.08 -0.68
C SER A 342 9.84 -14.38 -2.15
N LEU A 343 9.17 -15.39 -2.72
CA LEU A 343 9.32 -15.76 -4.12
C LEU A 343 9.07 -14.57 -5.06
N SER A 344 8.08 -13.72 -4.77
CA SER A 344 7.81 -12.52 -5.55
C SER A 344 8.95 -11.50 -5.51
N THR A 345 9.61 -11.32 -4.36
CA THR A 345 10.76 -10.41 -4.25
C THR A 345 11.99 -10.99 -4.93
N HIS A 346 12.20 -12.31 -4.78
CA HIS A 346 13.27 -13.01 -5.48
C HIS A 346 13.11 -12.92 -7.00
N ALA A 347 11.90 -13.09 -7.54
CA ALA A 347 11.65 -12.98 -8.97
C ALA A 347 11.99 -11.59 -9.54
N ILE A 348 11.66 -10.53 -8.80
CA ILE A 348 12.03 -9.15 -9.15
C ILE A 348 13.55 -8.97 -9.19
N ASP A 349 14.26 -9.47 -8.18
CA ASP A 349 15.71 -9.37 -8.07
C ASP A 349 16.42 -10.20 -9.15
N ALA A 350 16.00 -11.45 -9.35
CA ALA A 350 16.56 -12.36 -10.34
C ALA A 350 16.40 -11.81 -11.77
N HIS A 351 15.22 -11.28 -12.11
CA HIS A 351 15.00 -10.64 -13.41
C HIS A 351 15.95 -9.43 -13.59
N ALA A 352 16.00 -8.52 -12.62
CA ALA A 352 16.85 -7.33 -12.73
C ALA A 352 18.35 -7.67 -12.85
N ARG A 353 18.82 -8.64 -12.05
CA ARG A 353 20.25 -9.10 -12.13
C ARG A 353 20.53 -9.87 -13.42
N GLY A 354 19.57 -10.65 -13.91
CA GLY A 354 19.71 -11.34 -15.19
C GLY A 354 19.87 -10.35 -16.35
N VAL A 355 19.04 -9.29 -16.38
CA VAL A 355 19.18 -8.21 -17.36
C VAL A 355 20.53 -7.49 -17.22
N ALA A 356 20.99 -7.23 -15.99
CA ALA A 356 22.29 -6.65 -15.71
C ALA A 356 23.43 -7.53 -16.25
N ALA A 357 23.37 -8.84 -16.01
CA ALA A 357 24.35 -9.81 -16.52
C ALA A 357 24.39 -9.82 -18.07
N LEU A 358 23.21 -9.83 -18.72
CA LEU A 358 23.15 -9.73 -20.20
C LEU A 358 23.74 -8.42 -20.72
N ALA A 359 23.49 -7.29 -20.03
CA ALA A 359 24.07 -6.00 -20.40
C ALA A 359 25.61 -5.97 -20.29
N GLN A 360 26.18 -6.79 -19.41
CA GLN A 360 27.63 -6.96 -19.21
C GLN A 360 28.24 -8.07 -20.10
N GLY A 361 27.39 -8.81 -20.85
CA GLY A 361 27.79 -9.91 -21.71
C GLY A 361 27.97 -11.26 -21.01
N ASP A 362 27.47 -11.38 -19.77
CA ASP A 362 27.50 -12.61 -18.97
C ASP A 362 26.19 -13.38 -19.08
N ALA A 363 25.99 -14.08 -20.19
CA ALA A 363 24.81 -14.91 -20.42
C ALA A 363 24.76 -16.14 -19.50
N ASP A 364 25.90 -16.63 -19.02
CA ASP A 364 25.96 -17.78 -18.12
C ASP A 364 25.37 -17.40 -16.74
N GLU A 365 25.69 -16.22 -16.24
CA GLU A 365 25.09 -15.71 -15.00
C GLU A 365 23.58 -15.48 -15.14
N ALA A 366 23.13 -14.92 -16.26
CA ALA A 366 21.69 -14.75 -16.52
C ALA A 366 20.94 -16.09 -16.51
N ASN A 367 21.50 -17.13 -17.15
CA ASN A 367 20.94 -18.48 -17.13
C ASN A 367 20.92 -19.09 -15.69
N ARG A 368 21.99 -18.90 -14.91
CA ARG A 368 22.05 -19.38 -13.53
C ARG A 368 20.97 -18.73 -12.64
N LEU A 369 20.71 -17.43 -12.83
CA LEU A 369 19.68 -16.71 -12.09
C LEU A 369 18.28 -17.18 -12.49
N LEU A 370 18.04 -17.47 -13.78
CA LEU A 370 16.77 -18.04 -14.24
C LEU A 370 16.55 -19.44 -13.64
N GLU A 371 17.57 -20.32 -13.71
CA GLU A 371 17.49 -21.68 -13.14
C GLU A 371 17.20 -21.66 -11.61
N ALA A 372 17.82 -20.73 -10.89
CA ALA A 372 17.56 -20.54 -9.47
C ALA A 372 16.12 -20.12 -9.18
N LEU A 373 15.57 -19.20 -10.00
CA LEU A 373 14.18 -18.77 -9.90
C LEU A 373 13.22 -19.92 -10.22
N GLU A 374 13.44 -20.63 -11.32
CA GLU A 374 12.61 -21.78 -11.72
C GLU A 374 12.63 -22.89 -10.67
N THR A 375 13.80 -23.19 -10.07
CA THR A 375 13.93 -24.17 -8.98
C THR A 375 13.04 -23.79 -7.79
N ARG A 376 12.95 -22.52 -7.44
CA ARG A 376 12.06 -22.05 -6.38
C ARG A 376 10.58 -22.07 -6.77
N MET A 377 10.27 -21.80 -8.03
CA MET A 377 8.90 -21.93 -8.55
C MET A 377 8.44 -23.39 -8.49
N ASP A 378 9.29 -24.34 -8.89
CA ASP A 378 9.00 -25.78 -8.85
C ASP A 378 8.85 -26.34 -7.42
N ALA A 379 9.42 -25.67 -6.44
CA ALA A 379 9.24 -26.01 -5.02
C ALA A 379 7.87 -25.58 -4.47
N THR A 380 7.07 -24.81 -5.21
CA THR A 380 5.70 -24.44 -4.83
C THR A 380 4.78 -25.67 -5.02
N PRO A 381 4.09 -26.13 -3.96
CA PRO A 381 3.35 -27.41 -4.02
C PRO A 381 2.23 -27.43 -5.07
N ASP A 382 1.53 -26.31 -5.26
CA ASP A 382 0.54 -26.17 -6.30
C ASP A 382 0.96 -25.02 -7.26
N PRO A 383 1.20 -25.32 -8.54
CA PRO A 383 1.54 -24.30 -9.54
C PRO A 383 0.49 -23.20 -9.71
N SER A 384 -0.77 -23.45 -9.32
CA SER A 384 -1.82 -22.42 -9.35
C SER A 384 -1.62 -21.33 -8.28
N ASP A 385 -0.90 -21.63 -7.21
CA ASP A 385 -0.54 -20.66 -6.16
C ASP A 385 0.58 -19.70 -6.59
N LEU A 386 1.26 -19.98 -7.72
CA LEU A 386 2.30 -19.08 -8.23
C LEU A 386 1.69 -17.76 -8.71
N PRO A 387 2.10 -16.62 -8.12
CA PRO A 387 1.65 -15.31 -8.59
C PRO A 387 1.99 -15.13 -10.08
N TRP A 388 1.05 -14.60 -10.86
CA TRP A 388 1.27 -14.34 -12.28
C TRP A 388 2.54 -13.50 -12.54
N ALA A 389 2.84 -12.53 -11.68
CA ALA A 389 4.01 -11.67 -11.81
C ALA A 389 5.35 -12.41 -11.65
N VAL A 390 5.37 -13.51 -10.88
CA VAL A 390 6.54 -14.40 -10.77
C VAL A 390 6.75 -15.14 -12.06
N ARG A 391 5.68 -15.75 -12.61
CA ARG A 391 5.73 -16.45 -13.91
C ARG A 391 6.14 -15.49 -15.04
N ALA A 392 5.55 -14.30 -15.06
CA ALA A 392 5.89 -13.28 -16.03
C ALA A 392 7.37 -12.83 -15.93
N ALA A 393 7.91 -12.68 -14.73
CA ALA A 393 9.32 -12.32 -14.53
C ALA A 393 10.27 -13.42 -15.03
N ALA A 394 9.95 -14.70 -14.81
CA ALA A 394 10.72 -15.82 -15.34
C ALA A 394 10.67 -15.87 -16.88
N ASP A 395 9.47 -15.75 -17.46
CA ASP A 395 9.30 -15.71 -18.92
C ASP A 395 10.03 -14.52 -19.56
N LEU A 396 9.97 -13.35 -18.95
CA LEU A 396 10.71 -12.16 -19.42
C LEU A 396 12.20 -12.38 -19.40
N LEU A 397 12.77 -12.92 -18.31
CA LEU A 397 14.20 -13.19 -18.24
C LEU A 397 14.62 -14.24 -19.28
N ALA A 398 13.87 -15.31 -19.42
CA ALA A 398 14.12 -16.33 -20.46
C ALA A 398 14.06 -15.73 -21.88
N ALA A 399 13.04 -14.88 -22.14
CA ALA A 399 12.88 -14.21 -23.41
C ALA A 399 14.08 -13.27 -23.73
N GLU A 400 14.56 -12.54 -22.75
CA GLU A 400 15.69 -11.62 -22.88
C GLU A 400 17.03 -12.36 -23.09
N ILE A 401 17.21 -13.53 -22.45
CA ILE A 401 18.35 -14.42 -22.70
C ILE A 401 18.36 -14.89 -24.17
N HIS A 402 17.23 -15.40 -24.67
CA HIS A 402 17.12 -15.83 -26.05
C HIS A 402 17.25 -14.67 -27.07
N LEU A 403 16.67 -13.50 -26.75
CA LEU A 403 16.81 -12.31 -27.57
C LEU A 403 18.28 -11.88 -27.67
N ASN A 404 19.00 -11.90 -26.56
CA ASN A 404 20.44 -11.58 -26.52
C ASN A 404 21.29 -12.57 -27.30
N ALA A 405 20.90 -13.84 -27.31
CA ALA A 405 21.53 -14.89 -28.14
C ALA A 405 21.15 -14.80 -29.64
N GLY A 406 20.25 -13.88 -30.02
CA GLY A 406 19.75 -13.73 -31.41
C GLY A 406 18.65 -14.73 -31.77
N ASP A 407 18.22 -15.58 -30.86
CA ASP A 407 17.17 -16.58 -31.03
C ASP A 407 15.77 -15.96 -30.82
N TRP A 408 15.32 -15.22 -31.82
CA TRP A 408 14.01 -14.59 -31.83
C TRP A 408 12.85 -15.57 -31.87
N GLU A 409 13.03 -16.71 -32.51
CA GLU A 409 12.01 -17.75 -32.64
C GLU A 409 11.57 -18.29 -31.28
N THR A 410 12.51 -18.44 -30.35
CA THR A 410 12.24 -18.86 -28.96
C THR A 410 11.85 -17.69 -28.06
N ALA A 411 12.47 -16.50 -28.24
CA ALA A 411 12.22 -15.33 -27.42
C ALA A 411 10.78 -14.81 -27.56
N ARG A 412 10.27 -14.69 -28.79
CA ARG A 412 8.98 -14.08 -29.09
C ARG A 412 7.81 -14.73 -28.34
N PRO A 413 7.59 -16.06 -28.36
CA PRO A 413 6.46 -16.68 -27.67
C PRO A 413 6.55 -16.51 -26.12
N LEU A 414 7.75 -16.37 -25.55
CA LEU A 414 7.94 -16.08 -24.13
C LEU A 414 7.47 -14.66 -23.79
N PHE A 415 7.86 -13.66 -24.58
CA PHE A 415 7.35 -12.29 -24.42
C PHE A 415 5.83 -12.22 -24.59
N GLU A 416 5.27 -12.88 -25.61
CA GLU A 416 3.83 -12.92 -25.84
C GLU A 416 3.08 -13.53 -24.64
N ARG A 417 3.61 -14.60 -24.05
CA ARG A 417 3.01 -15.25 -22.88
C ARG A 417 3.05 -14.34 -21.66
N ALA A 418 4.19 -13.70 -21.37
CA ALA A 418 4.31 -12.76 -20.26
C ALA A 418 3.36 -11.56 -20.43
N ALA A 419 3.29 -10.99 -21.63
CA ALA A 419 2.41 -9.87 -21.95
C ALA A 419 0.92 -10.25 -21.82
N ALA A 420 0.53 -11.45 -22.24
CA ALA A 420 -0.84 -11.96 -22.08
C ALA A 420 -1.19 -12.16 -20.59
N MET A 421 -0.31 -12.77 -19.79
CA MET A 421 -0.51 -12.92 -18.36
C MET A 421 -0.73 -11.56 -17.68
N GLU A 422 0.06 -10.53 -18.02
CA GLU A 422 -0.14 -9.19 -17.47
C GLU A 422 -1.49 -8.59 -17.90
N ALA A 423 -1.85 -8.71 -19.16
CA ALA A 423 -3.10 -8.15 -19.70
C ALA A 423 -4.35 -8.75 -19.05
N GLU A 424 -4.32 -10.05 -18.72
CA GLU A 424 -5.41 -10.80 -18.08
C GLU A 424 -5.44 -10.66 -16.56
N ALA A 425 -4.31 -10.30 -15.94
CA ALA A 425 -4.18 -10.19 -14.49
C ALA A 425 -5.10 -9.09 -13.92
N PRO A 426 -5.68 -9.29 -12.73
CA PRO A 426 -6.38 -8.24 -12.02
C PRO A 426 -5.53 -6.98 -11.90
N LEU A 427 -6.17 -5.80 -11.91
CA LEU A 427 -5.48 -4.55 -11.63
C LEU A 427 -5.01 -4.55 -10.18
N THR A 428 -3.73 -4.26 -9.97
CA THR A 428 -3.14 -4.07 -8.66
C THR A 428 -2.85 -2.59 -8.44
N PHE A 429 -2.87 -2.15 -7.20
CA PHE A 429 -2.50 -0.78 -6.86
C PHE A 429 -0.98 -0.64 -6.69
N GLY A 430 -0.47 0.54 -7.01
CA GLY A 430 0.94 0.89 -6.83
C GLY A 430 1.81 0.72 -8.08
N PRO A 431 3.12 0.92 -7.92
CA PRO A 431 4.08 0.72 -8.99
C PRO A 431 4.03 -0.70 -9.56
N PRO A 432 4.32 -0.91 -10.86
CA PRO A 432 4.16 -2.19 -11.52
C PRO A 432 4.90 -3.36 -10.86
N SER A 433 4.30 -4.55 -10.97
CA SER A 433 4.93 -5.82 -10.65
C SER A 433 4.59 -6.82 -11.79
N PRO A 434 5.58 -7.35 -12.52
CA PRO A 434 7.02 -7.11 -12.39
C PRO A 434 7.40 -5.63 -12.54
N VAL A 435 8.61 -5.28 -12.11
CA VAL A 435 9.10 -3.88 -12.09
C VAL A 435 9.04 -3.21 -13.46
N ILE A 436 9.30 -3.98 -14.53
CA ILE A 436 9.01 -3.58 -15.90
C ILE A 436 7.73 -4.29 -16.32
N PRO A 437 6.69 -3.56 -16.75
CA PRO A 437 5.51 -4.17 -17.35
C PRO A 437 5.88 -5.10 -18.51
N ALA A 438 5.30 -6.30 -18.55
CA ALA A 438 5.61 -7.28 -19.58
C ALA A 438 5.26 -6.77 -20.99
N ASN A 439 4.15 -6.07 -21.12
CA ASN A 439 3.78 -5.42 -22.37
C ASN A 439 4.78 -4.33 -22.79
N GLU A 440 5.32 -3.56 -21.84
CA GLU A 440 6.37 -2.56 -22.14
C GLU A 440 7.65 -3.23 -22.62
N SER A 441 8.11 -4.31 -21.95
CA SER A 441 9.29 -5.08 -22.32
C SER A 441 9.16 -5.67 -23.72
N PHE A 442 8.03 -6.32 -24.03
CA PHE A 442 7.80 -6.88 -25.34
C PHE A 442 7.73 -5.81 -26.45
N GLY A 443 7.09 -4.67 -26.18
CA GLY A 443 7.06 -3.53 -27.10
C GLY A 443 8.46 -3.07 -27.47
N TYR A 444 9.38 -2.96 -26.52
CA TYR A 444 10.78 -2.61 -26.78
C TYR A 444 11.53 -3.72 -27.52
N ALA A 445 11.30 -5.01 -27.22
CA ALA A 445 11.91 -6.12 -27.93
C ALA A 445 11.52 -6.11 -29.42
N LEU A 446 10.26 -5.82 -29.74
CA LEU A 446 9.79 -5.66 -31.13
C LEU A 446 10.49 -4.50 -31.85
N ILE A 447 10.67 -3.36 -31.19
CA ILE A 447 11.41 -2.22 -31.76
C ILE A 447 12.86 -2.63 -32.06
N LEU A 448 13.54 -3.28 -31.11
CA LEU A 448 14.93 -3.76 -31.27
C LEU A 448 15.07 -4.74 -32.44
N ARG A 449 14.04 -5.53 -32.74
CA ARG A 449 14.00 -6.47 -33.86
C ARG A 449 13.60 -5.82 -35.21
N GLY A 450 13.37 -4.52 -35.24
CA GLY A 450 12.90 -3.81 -36.45
C GLY A 450 11.40 -4.03 -36.75
N LEU A 451 10.64 -4.58 -35.80
CA LEU A 451 9.21 -4.87 -35.90
C LEU A 451 8.36 -3.78 -35.22
N ALA A 452 8.82 -2.56 -35.26
CA ALA A 452 8.19 -1.42 -34.57
C ALA A 452 6.69 -1.24 -34.92
N GLY A 453 6.27 -1.66 -36.13
CA GLY A 453 4.86 -1.64 -36.52
C GLY A 453 3.94 -2.54 -35.69
N GLU A 454 4.51 -3.55 -35.00
CA GLU A 454 3.76 -4.44 -34.12
C GLU A 454 3.78 -3.97 -32.65
N ALA A 455 4.60 -3.01 -32.28
CA ALA A 455 4.87 -2.64 -30.89
C ALA A 455 3.80 -1.75 -30.24
N ALA A 456 3.10 -0.92 -31.03
CA ALA A 456 2.16 0.08 -30.50
C ALA A 456 1.07 -0.49 -29.58
N PRO A 457 0.39 -1.60 -29.91
CA PRO A 457 -0.66 -2.19 -29.07
C PRO A 457 -0.16 -2.59 -27.67
N TYR A 458 1.09 -3.05 -27.56
CA TYR A 458 1.67 -3.45 -26.28
C TYR A 458 1.94 -2.25 -25.38
N PHE A 459 2.46 -1.16 -25.93
CA PHE A 459 2.59 0.09 -25.15
C PHE A 459 1.25 0.69 -24.79
N GLU A 460 0.23 0.60 -25.64
CA GLU A 460 -1.13 1.04 -25.33
C GLU A 460 -1.73 0.19 -24.18
N THR A 461 -1.51 -1.11 -24.16
CA THR A 461 -1.92 -2.00 -23.04
C THR A 461 -1.20 -1.61 -21.75
N ALA A 462 0.11 -1.39 -21.79
CA ALA A 462 0.87 -0.95 -20.63
C ALA A 462 0.38 0.41 -20.09
N LEU A 463 0.06 1.35 -20.98
CA LEU A 463 -0.46 2.68 -20.62
C LEU A 463 -1.91 2.65 -20.10
N ALA A 464 -2.71 1.67 -20.51
CA ALA A 464 -4.05 1.48 -19.94
C ALA A 464 -3.99 1.04 -18.47
N ARG A 465 -2.94 0.31 -18.07
CA ARG A 465 -2.70 -0.12 -16.69
C ARG A 465 -1.89 0.88 -15.86
N ALA A 466 -0.97 1.63 -16.48
CA ALA A 466 -0.12 2.63 -15.84
C ALA A 466 -0.10 3.92 -16.71
N PRO A 467 -1.12 4.77 -16.61
CA PRO A 467 -1.25 6.00 -17.38
C PRO A 467 -0.01 6.91 -17.24
N ASN A 468 0.43 7.51 -18.34
CA ASN A 468 1.58 8.41 -18.40
C ASN A 468 2.91 7.80 -17.94
N ARG A 469 3.02 6.47 -17.87
CA ARG A 469 4.30 5.82 -17.58
C ARG A 469 5.34 6.21 -18.64
N ARG A 470 6.43 6.85 -18.21
CA ARG A 470 7.40 7.52 -19.08
C ARG A 470 7.98 6.59 -20.15
N GLN A 471 8.40 5.38 -19.77
CA GLN A 471 8.99 4.42 -20.70
C GLN A 471 7.96 3.97 -21.76
N SER A 472 6.73 3.66 -21.34
CA SER A 472 5.67 3.26 -22.28
C SER A 472 5.25 4.40 -23.21
N VAL A 473 5.21 5.66 -22.73
CA VAL A 473 4.95 6.84 -23.57
C VAL A 473 6.05 7.00 -24.64
N ASN A 474 7.32 6.88 -24.23
CA ASN A 474 8.45 6.96 -25.15
C ASN A 474 8.44 5.81 -26.17
N GLY A 475 8.20 4.58 -25.73
CA GLY A 475 8.09 3.40 -26.59
C GLY A 475 6.98 3.52 -27.62
N LEU A 476 5.80 3.98 -27.21
CA LEU A 476 4.67 4.23 -28.13
C LEU A 476 5.00 5.29 -29.17
N ALA A 477 5.68 6.38 -28.76
CA ALA A 477 6.12 7.40 -29.70
C ALA A 477 7.12 6.85 -30.71
N LEU A 478 8.09 6.03 -30.28
CA LEU A 478 9.05 5.35 -31.19
C LEU A 478 8.33 4.41 -32.17
N ALA A 479 7.40 3.59 -31.70
CA ALA A 479 6.65 2.66 -32.52
C ALA A 479 5.84 3.40 -33.61
N ARG A 480 5.14 4.49 -33.25
CA ARG A 480 4.33 5.28 -34.18
C ARG A 480 5.18 6.04 -35.19
N ASN A 481 6.33 6.58 -34.80
CA ASN A 481 7.24 7.27 -35.71
C ASN A 481 7.85 6.33 -36.76
N ALA A 482 8.09 5.08 -36.42
CA ALA A 482 8.62 4.08 -37.34
C ALA A 482 7.60 3.63 -38.41
N THR A 483 6.30 3.82 -38.16
CA THR A 483 5.21 3.44 -39.07
C THR A 483 4.61 4.60 -39.85
N GLY A 484 4.87 5.83 -39.45
CA GLY A 484 4.29 7.05 -40.01
C GLY A 484 5.21 7.85 -40.94
N GLY A 485 6.37 7.24 -41.30
CA GLY A 485 7.30 7.78 -42.31
C GLY A 485 6.94 7.40 -43.73
#